data_e7ff109cd5b0e7e1892edda10ae265ed
#
_entry.id   e7ff109cd5b0e7e1892edda10ae265ed
#
_cell.length_a   1.000
_cell.length_b   1.000
_cell.length_c   1.000
_cell.angle_alpha   90.00
_cell.angle_beta   90.00
_cell.angle_gamma   90.00
#
_symmetry.space_group_name_H-M   'P 1'
#
loop_
_entity.id
_entity.type
_entity.pdbx_description
1 polymer ?
#
loop_
_entity_poly.entity_id
_entity_poly.type
_entity_poly.pdbx_seq_one_letter_code
_entity_poly.pdbx_strand_id
1 'polypeptide(L)'
;APHDGSNAATYSYDAGAGTVTLTGVGAHIGLPKVYNGGELNASNADSSIESITYDIALSGADSDTMTVSIHQGGGYWTFKLLAMPTAPQWAGTWKLSPEEGALKVGPGVNDGSWWENSLEDVTTRACLFDDQFVFGSDGSFSNVMGTETWVETWQGVATDGCATPVAPHDGSNAATYSYDAGAGTVTLTGV
;
A
#
# COMPACT_ATOMS: atom_id res chain seq x y z
N ALA A 1 23.11 6.38 15.75
CA ALA A 1 22.86 7.84 15.86
C ALA A 1 21.42 8.06 16.36
N PRO A 2 21.12 9.10 17.16
CA PRO A 2 19.79 9.26 17.73
C PRO A 2 18.69 9.55 16.70
N HIS A 3 19.04 9.87 15.46
CA HIS A 3 18.13 10.20 14.36
C HIS A 3 18.04 9.12 13.28
N ASP A 4 18.41 7.89 13.57
CA ASP A 4 18.39 6.76 12.62
C ASP A 4 17.14 5.89 12.69
N GLY A 5 16.14 6.32 13.47
CA GLY A 5 14.89 5.59 13.65
C GLY A 5 14.97 4.39 14.58
N SER A 6 16.10 4.16 15.23
CA SER A 6 16.29 3.01 16.12
C SER A 6 15.64 3.16 17.51
N ASN A 7 15.32 4.41 17.90
CA ASN A 7 14.70 4.71 19.19
C ASN A 7 13.17 4.66 19.08
N ALA A 8 12.53 4.04 20.06
CA ALA A 8 11.08 4.07 20.20
C ALA A 8 10.61 5.50 20.48
N ALA A 9 9.55 5.92 19.79
CA ALA A 9 8.92 7.21 19.98
C ALA A 9 7.40 7.09 20.06
N THR A 10 6.78 8.04 20.70
CA THR A 10 5.33 8.19 20.80
C THR A 10 4.92 9.57 20.34
N TYR A 11 3.64 9.79 20.11
CA TYR A 11 3.10 11.11 19.85
C TYR A 11 1.85 11.37 20.69
N SER A 12 1.58 12.65 20.92
CA SER A 12 0.30 13.14 21.44
C SER A 12 -0.20 14.28 20.56
N TYR A 13 -1.53 14.39 20.43
CA TYR A 13 -2.19 15.43 19.66
C TYR A 13 -3.09 16.26 20.55
N ASP A 14 -2.94 17.59 20.50
CA ASP A 14 -3.83 18.56 21.15
C ASP A 14 -4.69 19.24 20.08
N ALA A 15 -5.96 18.84 19.99
CA ALA A 15 -6.91 19.39 19.03
C ALA A 15 -7.26 20.86 19.31
N GLY A 16 -7.19 21.30 20.59
CA GLY A 16 -7.47 22.67 20.97
C GLY A 16 -6.37 23.64 20.59
N ALA A 17 -5.13 23.20 20.70
CA ALA A 17 -3.94 23.96 20.30
C ALA A 17 -3.56 23.76 18.82
N GLY A 18 -4.05 22.72 18.17
CA GLY A 18 -3.62 22.35 16.81
C GLY A 18 -2.16 21.90 16.77
N THR A 19 -1.71 21.15 17.78
CA THR A 19 -0.31 20.74 17.89
C THR A 19 -0.15 19.23 18.00
N VAL A 20 0.98 18.73 17.48
CA VAL A 20 1.47 17.37 17.73
C VAL A 20 2.80 17.43 18.46
N THR A 21 2.93 16.67 19.54
CA THR A 21 4.17 16.52 20.27
C THR A 21 4.72 15.11 20.09
N LEU A 22 5.95 15.02 19.60
CA LEU A 22 6.71 13.76 19.53
C LEU A 22 7.53 13.62 20.82
N THR A 23 7.55 12.43 21.40
CA THR A 23 8.34 12.10 22.60
C THR A 23 9.18 10.87 22.31
N GLY A 24 10.48 11.00 22.47
CA GLY A 24 11.49 10.00 22.21
C GLY A 24 12.75 10.63 21.63
N VAL A 25 13.90 10.25 22.13
CA VAL A 25 15.19 10.80 21.68
C VAL A 25 15.37 10.58 20.18
N GLY A 26 15.56 11.66 19.44
CA GLY A 26 15.76 11.64 18.00
C GLY A 26 14.49 11.61 17.14
N ALA A 27 13.30 11.58 17.75
CA ALA A 27 12.04 11.68 17.03
C ALA A 27 11.87 13.07 16.40
N HIS A 28 11.57 13.14 15.11
CA HIS A 28 11.41 14.40 14.39
C HIS A 28 10.53 14.23 13.15
N ILE A 29 9.99 15.35 12.65
CA ILE A 29 9.35 15.44 11.35
C ILE A 29 10.22 16.29 10.44
N GLY A 30 10.46 15.83 9.21
CA GLY A 30 11.29 16.52 8.23
C GLY A 30 12.78 16.33 8.48
N LEU A 31 13.53 17.41 8.67
CA LEU A 31 14.98 17.36 8.80
C LEU A 31 15.44 17.36 10.26
N PRO A 32 16.36 16.48 10.67
CA PRO A 32 16.86 16.42 12.05
C PRO A 32 17.44 17.74 12.56
N LYS A 33 18.03 18.54 11.71
CA LYS A 33 18.63 19.83 12.09
C LYS A 33 17.64 20.86 12.60
N VAL A 34 16.36 20.73 12.25
CA VAL A 34 15.27 21.61 12.74
C VAL A 34 15.07 21.48 14.24
N TYR A 35 15.34 20.34 14.75
CA TYR A 35 15.18 19.90 16.12
C TYR A 35 15.99 20.76 17.14
N ASN A 36 17.11 21.34 16.71
CA ASN A 36 17.97 22.19 17.55
C ASN A 36 18.19 23.59 16.97
N GLY A 37 17.31 24.04 16.12
CA GLY A 37 17.43 25.33 15.46
C GLY A 37 18.29 25.32 14.19
N GLY A 38 19.05 24.27 13.94
CA GLY A 38 19.80 24.03 12.71
C GLY A 38 20.37 25.28 12.01
N GLU A 39 19.88 25.56 10.81
CA GLU A 39 20.29 26.72 10.00
C GLU A 39 19.75 28.07 10.52
N LEU A 40 18.69 28.06 11.32
CA LEU A 40 18.09 29.27 11.87
C LEU A 40 18.80 29.77 13.13
N ASN A 41 19.59 28.91 13.73
CA ASN A 41 20.51 29.33 14.80
C ASN A 41 21.81 28.48 14.69
N ALA A 42 22.93 29.03 15.07
CA ALA A 42 24.25 28.37 14.96
C ALA A 42 24.50 27.26 16.00
N SER A 43 23.49 26.79 16.70
CA SER A 43 23.62 25.73 17.71
C SER A 43 23.95 24.39 17.08
N ASN A 44 24.78 23.63 17.76
CA ASN A 44 25.04 22.24 17.39
C ASN A 44 23.85 21.33 17.75
N ALA A 45 23.80 20.19 17.09
CA ALA A 45 22.79 19.18 17.37
C ALA A 45 22.77 18.79 18.85
N ASP A 46 21.61 18.99 19.49
CA ASP A 46 21.35 18.49 20.85
C ASP A 46 20.61 17.16 20.75
N SER A 47 21.35 16.07 20.91
CA SER A 47 20.79 14.72 20.87
C SER A 47 20.08 14.32 22.19
N SER A 48 20.06 15.21 23.18
CA SER A 48 19.39 14.94 24.46
C SER A 48 17.95 15.42 24.52
N ILE A 49 17.45 16.15 23.51
CA ILE A 49 16.06 16.55 23.47
C ILE A 49 15.16 15.32 23.34
N GLU A 50 14.24 15.17 24.30
CA GLU A 50 13.32 14.02 24.39
C GLU A 50 11.92 14.32 23.85
N SER A 51 11.62 15.59 23.59
CA SER A 51 10.28 15.99 23.15
C SER A 51 10.35 17.21 22.22
N ILE A 52 9.55 17.19 21.15
CA ILE A 52 9.45 18.28 20.19
C ILE A 52 7.99 18.48 19.77
N THR A 53 7.53 19.73 19.77
CA THR A 53 6.14 20.09 19.45
C THR A 53 6.11 20.87 18.14
N TYR A 54 5.17 20.49 17.28
CA TYR A 54 4.90 21.13 15.99
C TYR A 54 3.46 21.65 15.97
N ASP A 55 3.25 22.80 15.33
CA ASP A 55 1.93 23.22 14.87
C ASP A 55 1.52 22.39 13.66
N ILE A 56 0.27 21.93 13.58
CA ILE A 56 -0.25 21.20 12.44
C ILE A 56 -1.55 21.80 11.91
N ALA A 57 -1.71 21.74 10.57
CA ALA A 57 -2.96 22.08 9.90
C ALA A 57 -3.25 21.03 8.83
N LEU A 58 -4.48 20.51 8.84
CA LEU A 58 -4.96 19.58 7.82
C LEU A 58 -5.68 20.35 6.73
N SER A 59 -5.52 19.92 5.48
CA SER A 59 -6.16 20.49 4.28
C SER A 59 -6.32 19.41 3.21
N GLY A 60 -6.99 19.76 2.08
CA GLY A 60 -7.35 18.82 1.06
C GLY A 60 -8.77 18.27 1.23
N ALA A 61 -9.30 17.59 0.22
CA ALA A 61 -10.69 17.13 0.17
C ALA A 61 -11.04 16.16 1.31
N ASP A 62 -10.06 15.31 1.69
CA ASP A 62 -10.22 14.27 2.72
C ASP A 62 -9.19 14.44 3.85
N SER A 63 -8.70 15.67 4.07
CA SER A 63 -7.60 15.96 5.00
C SER A 63 -6.33 15.16 4.65
N ASP A 64 -6.10 14.96 3.36
CA ASP A 64 -4.99 14.19 2.81
C ASP A 64 -3.64 14.94 2.85
N THR A 65 -3.70 16.23 3.16
CA THR A 65 -2.52 17.09 3.28
C THR A 65 -2.38 17.61 4.70
N MET A 66 -1.20 17.47 5.27
CA MET A 66 -0.84 18.03 6.58
C MET A 66 0.32 19.01 6.42
N THR A 67 0.10 20.25 6.85
CA THR A 67 1.18 21.22 7.02
C THR A 67 1.67 21.15 8.46
N VAL A 68 2.98 20.92 8.62
CA VAL A 68 3.64 20.83 9.93
C VAL A 68 4.63 21.97 10.04
N SER A 69 4.57 22.75 11.11
CA SER A 69 5.46 23.89 11.33
C SER A 69 6.07 23.87 12.72
N ILE A 70 7.30 24.33 12.82
CA ILE A 70 8.00 24.52 14.09
C ILE A 70 8.73 25.84 14.07
N HIS A 71 8.60 26.62 15.16
CA HIS A 71 9.34 27.87 15.35
C HIS A 71 10.72 27.57 15.99
N GLN A 72 11.78 27.88 15.28
CA GLN A 72 13.14 27.70 15.77
C GLN A 72 14.06 28.84 15.28
N GLY A 73 14.93 29.32 16.15
CA GLY A 73 15.97 30.27 15.77
C GLY A 73 15.47 31.61 15.23
N GLY A 74 14.24 32.02 15.58
CA GLY A 74 13.64 33.28 15.10
C GLY A 74 12.90 33.17 13.76
N GLY A 75 12.72 31.95 13.24
CA GLY A 75 11.97 31.65 12.02
C GLY A 75 11.16 30.38 12.13
N TYR A 76 10.48 30.02 11.05
CA TYR A 76 9.69 28.79 10.96
C TYR A 76 10.29 27.83 9.96
N TRP A 77 10.30 26.54 10.32
CA TRP A 77 10.43 25.46 9.39
C TRP A 77 9.05 24.90 9.14
N THR A 78 8.68 24.74 7.86
CA THR A 78 7.38 24.25 7.46
C THR A 78 7.54 23.11 6.47
N PHE A 79 6.85 22.01 6.73
CA PHE A 79 6.81 20.82 5.89
C PHE A 79 5.37 20.59 5.45
N LYS A 80 5.16 20.36 4.15
CA LYS A 80 3.90 19.91 3.60
C LYS A 80 3.99 18.41 3.35
N LEU A 81 3.17 17.65 4.04
CA LEU A 81 3.12 16.19 3.97
C LEU A 81 1.84 15.77 3.27
N LEU A 82 1.92 14.69 2.52
CA LEU A 82 0.76 14.02 1.93
C LEU A 82 0.50 12.74 2.71
N ALA A 83 -0.78 12.48 2.99
CA ALA A 83 -1.18 11.20 3.55
C ALA A 83 -0.79 10.09 2.55
N MET A 84 -0.08 9.10 3.02
CA MET A 84 0.09 7.88 2.23
C MET A 84 -1.24 7.14 2.20
N PRO A 85 -1.68 6.64 1.04
CA PRO A 85 -2.88 5.83 0.96
C PRO A 85 -2.81 4.71 2.00
N THR A 86 -3.85 4.60 2.82
CA THR A 86 -3.96 3.47 3.75
C THR A 86 -4.25 2.24 2.91
N ALA A 87 -3.40 1.24 2.96
CA ALA A 87 -3.68 -0.03 2.30
C ALA A 87 -5.01 -0.58 2.81
N PRO A 88 -5.89 -1.10 1.94
CA PRO A 88 -7.11 -1.75 2.37
C PRO A 88 -6.77 -2.92 3.32
N GLN A 89 -7.66 -3.23 4.28
CA GLN A 89 -7.46 -4.35 5.21
C GLN A 89 -7.29 -5.70 4.48
N TRP A 90 -7.75 -5.79 3.23
CA TRP A 90 -7.63 -6.96 2.38
C TRP A 90 -6.36 -6.93 1.49
N ALA A 91 -5.50 -5.91 1.56
CA ALA A 91 -4.21 -5.95 0.88
C ALA A 91 -3.38 -7.15 1.38
N GLY A 92 -2.71 -7.82 0.46
CA GLY A 92 -1.99 -9.05 0.76
C GLY A 92 -1.97 -10.01 -0.43
N THR A 93 -1.65 -11.26 -0.16
CA THR A 93 -1.55 -12.32 -1.18
C THR A 93 -2.79 -13.19 -1.13
N TRP A 94 -3.42 -13.38 -2.28
CA TRP A 94 -4.63 -14.17 -2.47
C TRP A 94 -4.43 -15.21 -3.55
N LYS A 95 -5.20 -16.29 -3.50
CA LYS A 95 -5.32 -17.29 -4.55
C LYS A 95 -6.75 -17.80 -4.64
N LEU A 96 -7.10 -18.47 -5.71
CA LEU A 96 -8.39 -19.15 -5.82
C LEU A 96 -8.53 -20.21 -4.71
N SER A 97 -9.71 -20.27 -4.10
CA SER A 97 -10.02 -21.34 -3.16
C SER A 97 -10.10 -22.66 -3.91
N PRO A 98 -9.44 -23.74 -3.45
CA PRO A 98 -9.45 -25.01 -4.15
C PRO A 98 -10.76 -25.79 -3.88
N GLU A 99 -11.88 -25.20 -4.25
CA GLU A 99 -13.23 -25.74 -4.05
C GLU A 99 -14.11 -25.54 -5.28
N GLU A 100 -15.19 -26.31 -5.35
CA GLU A 100 -16.22 -26.16 -6.37
C GLU A 100 -16.88 -24.79 -6.29
N GLY A 101 -17.09 -24.13 -7.43
CA GLY A 101 -17.70 -22.83 -7.53
C GLY A 101 -16.84 -21.67 -7.04
N ALA A 102 -15.53 -21.85 -6.87
CA ALA A 102 -14.61 -20.76 -6.58
C ALA A 102 -14.45 -19.77 -7.76
N LEU A 103 -14.58 -20.27 -8.99
CA LEU A 103 -14.62 -19.49 -10.22
C LEU A 103 -15.99 -19.68 -10.87
N LYS A 104 -16.70 -18.56 -11.10
CA LYS A 104 -18.06 -18.56 -11.63
C LYS A 104 -18.22 -17.57 -12.76
N VAL A 105 -19.09 -17.89 -13.71
CA VAL A 105 -19.47 -17.04 -14.83
C VAL A 105 -21.00 -17.02 -14.93
N GLY A 106 -21.58 -15.82 -14.89
CA GLY A 106 -23.01 -15.63 -14.97
C GLY A 106 -23.39 -14.14 -15.12
N PRO A 107 -24.69 -13.81 -15.21
CA PRO A 107 -25.15 -12.44 -15.43
C PRO A 107 -25.11 -11.56 -14.17
N GLY A 108 -24.78 -12.10 -13.02
CA GLY A 108 -24.72 -11.36 -11.74
C GLY A 108 -23.53 -11.74 -10.88
N VAL A 109 -23.31 -10.96 -9.83
CA VAL A 109 -22.24 -11.22 -8.87
C VAL A 109 -22.49 -12.56 -8.18
N ASN A 110 -21.47 -13.41 -8.15
CA ASN A 110 -21.50 -14.76 -7.55
C ASN A 110 -22.52 -15.73 -8.22
N ASP A 111 -22.88 -15.46 -9.47
CA ASP A 111 -23.79 -16.28 -10.27
C ASP A 111 -22.97 -17.21 -11.17
N GLY A 112 -23.12 -18.54 -10.99
CA GLY A 112 -22.49 -19.59 -11.78
C GLY A 112 -23.40 -20.19 -12.87
N SER A 113 -24.54 -19.53 -13.20
CA SER A 113 -25.57 -20.10 -14.08
C SER A 113 -25.10 -20.38 -15.51
N TRP A 114 -24.05 -19.72 -16.01
CA TRP A 114 -23.45 -20.02 -17.29
C TRP A 114 -22.37 -21.08 -17.17
N TRP A 115 -21.54 -20.99 -16.15
CA TRP A 115 -20.50 -21.97 -15.85
C TRP A 115 -19.93 -21.73 -14.44
N GLU A 116 -19.53 -22.81 -13.78
CA GLU A 116 -18.73 -22.77 -12.56
C GLU A 116 -17.76 -23.95 -12.54
N ASN A 117 -16.62 -23.81 -11.90
CA ASN A 117 -15.68 -24.89 -11.80
C ASN A 117 -16.19 -26.01 -10.88
N SER A 118 -15.99 -27.24 -11.30
CA SER A 118 -16.19 -28.46 -10.50
C SER A 118 -14.97 -28.77 -9.62
N LEU A 119 -15.08 -29.76 -8.75
CA LEU A 119 -13.92 -30.32 -8.04
C LEU A 119 -12.89 -30.99 -8.99
N GLU A 120 -13.34 -31.53 -10.14
CA GLU A 120 -12.45 -32.06 -11.16
C GLU A 120 -11.64 -30.94 -11.81
N ASP A 121 -12.24 -29.77 -12.03
CA ASP A 121 -11.54 -28.60 -12.55
C ASP A 121 -10.45 -28.10 -11.60
N VAL A 122 -10.65 -28.19 -10.29
CA VAL A 122 -9.60 -27.84 -9.31
C VAL A 122 -8.35 -28.68 -9.50
N THR A 123 -8.53 -29.97 -9.83
CA THR A 123 -7.41 -30.86 -10.10
C THR A 123 -6.83 -30.65 -11.49
N THR A 124 -7.68 -30.55 -12.51
CA THR A 124 -7.26 -30.40 -13.92
C THR A 124 -6.56 -29.05 -14.17
N ARG A 125 -7.00 -28.00 -13.46
CA ARG A 125 -6.46 -26.64 -13.54
C ARG A 125 -5.63 -26.27 -12.30
N ALA A 126 -4.96 -27.23 -11.66
CA ALA A 126 -4.21 -27.00 -10.42
C ALA A 126 -3.21 -25.85 -10.53
N CYS A 127 -2.62 -25.63 -11.70
CA CYS A 127 -1.73 -24.53 -12.01
C CYS A 127 -2.38 -23.13 -11.96
N LEU A 128 -3.72 -23.03 -12.14
CA LEU A 128 -4.48 -21.81 -11.94
C LEU A 128 -4.80 -21.59 -10.45
N PHE A 129 -5.04 -22.67 -9.72
CA PHE A 129 -5.41 -22.62 -8.31
C PHE A 129 -4.22 -22.38 -7.37
N ASP A 130 -2.98 -22.48 -7.86
CA ASP A 130 -1.78 -22.10 -7.10
C ASP A 130 -1.24 -20.70 -7.48
N ASP A 131 -1.78 -20.07 -8.53
CA ASP A 131 -1.50 -18.70 -8.89
C ASP A 131 -1.85 -17.73 -7.74
N GLN A 132 -1.05 -16.68 -7.61
CA GLN A 132 -1.23 -15.69 -6.55
C GLN A 132 -1.52 -14.31 -7.13
N PHE A 133 -2.43 -13.60 -6.49
CA PHE A 133 -2.78 -12.21 -6.73
C PHE A 133 -2.27 -11.39 -5.55
N VAL A 134 -1.23 -10.58 -5.78
CA VAL A 134 -0.55 -9.85 -4.72
C VAL A 134 -0.93 -8.37 -4.79
N PHE A 135 -1.63 -7.89 -3.76
CA PHE A 135 -1.98 -6.48 -3.57
C PHE A 135 -1.02 -5.88 -2.55
N GLY A 136 -0.05 -5.12 -3.02
CA GLY A 136 0.93 -4.46 -2.16
C GLY A 136 0.30 -3.32 -1.35
N SER A 137 0.80 -3.07 -0.16
CA SER A 137 0.35 -1.95 0.68
C SER A 137 0.68 -0.58 0.09
N ASP A 138 1.54 -0.54 -0.91
CA ASP A 138 1.95 0.65 -1.67
C ASP A 138 1.10 0.91 -2.93
N GLY A 139 0.04 0.10 -3.16
CA GLY A 139 -0.79 0.17 -4.36
C GLY A 139 -0.24 -0.60 -5.55
N SER A 140 0.84 -1.35 -5.40
CA SER A 140 1.33 -2.27 -6.42
C SER A 140 0.41 -3.49 -6.55
N PHE A 141 0.35 -4.05 -7.76
CA PHE A 141 -0.34 -5.31 -8.04
C PHE A 141 0.57 -6.23 -8.85
N SER A 142 0.53 -7.52 -8.57
CA SER A 142 1.19 -8.52 -9.40
C SER A 142 0.47 -9.87 -9.40
N ASN A 143 0.51 -10.53 -10.55
CA ASN A 143 0.19 -11.93 -10.70
C ASN A 143 1.48 -12.76 -10.57
N VAL A 144 1.47 -13.76 -9.69
CA VAL A 144 2.59 -14.68 -9.49
C VAL A 144 2.13 -16.08 -9.88
N MET A 145 2.52 -16.52 -11.07
CA MET A 145 2.00 -17.74 -11.74
C MET A 145 2.98 -18.91 -11.68
N GLY A 146 4.13 -18.74 -11.01
CA GLY A 146 5.13 -19.81 -10.94
C GLY A 146 5.71 -20.17 -12.32
N THR A 147 5.90 -21.45 -12.56
CA THR A 147 6.41 -21.97 -13.86
C THR A 147 5.31 -22.27 -14.86
N GLU A 148 4.08 -22.46 -14.39
CA GLU A 148 2.90 -22.81 -15.19
C GLU A 148 1.68 -22.08 -14.65
N THR A 149 0.73 -21.78 -15.56
CA THR A 149 -0.64 -21.32 -15.26
C THR A 149 -1.59 -21.96 -16.26
N TRP A 150 -2.89 -21.78 -16.09
CA TRP A 150 -3.86 -22.20 -17.11
C TRP A 150 -3.81 -21.25 -18.30
N VAL A 151 -3.44 -21.80 -19.46
CA VAL A 151 -3.41 -21.08 -20.73
C VAL A 151 -4.47 -21.62 -21.69
N GLU A 152 -4.92 -20.77 -22.59
CA GLU A 152 -5.99 -21.10 -23.53
C GLU A 152 -5.56 -20.80 -24.99
N THR A 153 -6.16 -21.46 -25.94
CA THR A 153 -5.79 -21.39 -27.36
C THR A 153 -5.86 -19.98 -27.95
N TRP A 154 -6.72 -19.09 -27.43
CA TRP A 154 -6.76 -17.69 -27.85
C TRP A 154 -5.46 -16.91 -27.50
N GLN A 155 -4.65 -17.42 -26.57
CA GLN A 155 -3.33 -16.86 -26.22
C GLN A 155 -2.22 -17.33 -27.17
N GLY A 156 -2.54 -18.17 -28.19
CA GLY A 156 -1.60 -18.66 -29.20
C GLY A 156 -0.94 -20.00 -28.86
N VAL A 157 -1.39 -20.68 -27.81
CA VAL A 157 -0.97 -22.05 -27.50
C VAL A 157 -1.79 -23.08 -28.32
N ALA A 158 -1.29 -24.31 -28.48
CA ALA A 158 -1.92 -25.33 -29.31
C ALA A 158 -3.20 -25.91 -28.66
N THR A 159 -3.23 -26.01 -27.33
CA THR A 159 -4.34 -26.59 -26.57
C THR A 159 -4.48 -25.86 -25.24
N ASP A 160 -5.71 -25.82 -24.73
CA ASP A 160 -5.96 -25.34 -23.37
C ASP A 160 -5.33 -26.31 -22.34
N GLY A 161 -4.72 -25.75 -21.31
CA GLY A 161 -4.06 -26.58 -20.29
C GLY A 161 -3.06 -25.81 -19.42
N CYS A 162 -2.45 -26.52 -18.49
CA CYS A 162 -1.33 -25.99 -17.71
C CYS A 162 -0.07 -25.89 -18.57
N ALA A 163 0.46 -24.67 -18.70
CA ALA A 163 1.71 -24.41 -19.43
C ALA A 163 2.35 -23.10 -18.96
N THR A 164 3.54 -22.82 -19.50
CA THR A 164 4.25 -21.56 -19.21
C THR A 164 3.36 -20.35 -19.53
N PRO A 165 3.27 -19.37 -18.62
CA PRO A 165 2.51 -18.14 -18.82
C PRO A 165 2.88 -17.44 -20.14
N VAL A 166 1.89 -16.87 -20.83
CA VAL A 166 2.04 -16.26 -22.16
C VAL A 166 1.86 -14.74 -22.06
N ALA A 167 2.87 -13.98 -22.52
CA ALA A 167 2.79 -12.52 -22.57
C ALA A 167 1.61 -12.05 -23.46
N PRO A 168 0.94 -10.96 -23.10
CA PRO A 168 1.22 -10.02 -22.00
C PRO A 168 0.65 -10.46 -20.63
N HIS A 169 0.02 -11.64 -20.54
CA HIS A 169 -0.68 -12.14 -19.35
C HIS A 169 0.19 -13.05 -18.46
N ASP A 170 1.50 -12.87 -18.52
CA ASP A 170 2.52 -13.67 -17.82
C ASP A 170 3.00 -13.08 -16.50
N GLY A 171 2.34 -12.00 -16.03
CA GLY A 171 2.70 -11.30 -14.79
C GLY A 171 3.99 -10.46 -14.88
N SER A 172 4.62 -10.34 -16.06
CA SER A 172 5.87 -9.57 -16.24
C SER A 172 5.66 -8.06 -16.28
N ASN A 173 4.43 -7.59 -16.54
CA ASN A 173 4.11 -6.18 -16.59
C ASN A 173 3.96 -5.59 -15.18
N ALA A 174 4.54 -4.40 -14.98
CA ALA A 174 4.30 -3.66 -13.75
C ALA A 174 2.85 -3.16 -13.72
N ALA A 175 2.14 -3.50 -12.65
CA ALA A 175 0.75 -3.13 -12.46
C ALA A 175 0.52 -2.45 -11.12
N THR A 176 -0.57 -1.69 -11.05
CA THR A 176 -1.03 -1.02 -9.84
C THR A 176 -2.51 -1.29 -9.62
N TYR A 177 -2.99 -1.02 -8.41
CA TYR A 177 -4.42 -1.03 -8.13
C TYR A 177 -4.86 0.25 -7.43
N SER A 178 -6.13 0.59 -7.59
CA SER A 178 -6.84 1.57 -6.79
C SER A 178 -8.09 0.95 -6.19
N TYR A 179 -8.46 1.36 -4.98
CA TYR A 179 -9.65 0.88 -4.28
C TYR A 179 -10.59 2.03 -3.98
N ASP A 180 -11.83 1.92 -4.45
CA ASP A 180 -12.93 2.81 -4.07
C ASP A 180 -13.76 2.15 -2.97
N ALA A 181 -13.58 2.60 -1.73
CA ALA A 181 -14.30 2.07 -0.58
C ALA A 181 -15.80 2.41 -0.62
N GLY A 182 -16.18 3.53 -1.26
CA GLY A 182 -17.57 3.95 -1.38
C GLY A 182 -18.35 3.10 -2.39
N ALA A 183 -17.71 2.75 -3.50
CA ALA A 183 -18.27 1.86 -4.51
C ALA A 183 -18.01 0.37 -4.23
N GLY A 184 -17.08 0.03 -3.34
CA GLY A 184 -16.65 -1.35 -3.08
C GLY A 184 -15.95 -1.98 -4.27
N THR A 185 -15.19 -1.19 -5.05
CA THR A 185 -14.55 -1.66 -6.28
C THR A 185 -13.04 -1.52 -6.24
N VAL A 186 -12.36 -2.45 -6.91
CA VAL A 186 -10.92 -2.41 -7.19
C VAL A 186 -10.73 -2.24 -8.69
N THR A 187 -9.85 -1.32 -9.07
CA THR A 187 -9.42 -1.12 -10.46
C THR A 187 -7.95 -1.48 -10.58
N LEU A 188 -7.63 -2.39 -11.49
CA LEU A 188 -6.27 -2.74 -11.86
C LEU A 188 -5.83 -1.92 -13.08
N THR A 189 -4.57 -1.49 -13.11
CA THR A 189 -3.98 -0.72 -14.20
C THR A 189 -2.61 -1.30 -14.55
N GLY A 190 -2.37 -1.52 -15.86
CA GLY A 190 -1.12 -2.10 -16.34
C GLY A 190 -1.11 -3.62 -16.42
N VAL A 191 -2.27 -4.27 -16.25
CA VAL A 191 -2.44 -5.73 -16.37
C VAL A 191 -2.64 -6.18 -17.80
#